data_192024edbc2f992c4532d65c90553891
#
_entry.id   192024edbc2f992c4532d65c90553891
#
_cell.length_a   1.000
_cell.length_b   1.000
_cell.length_c   1.000
_cell.angle_alpha   90.00
_cell.angle_beta   90.00
_cell.angle_gamma   90.00
#
_symmetry.space_group_name_H-M   'P 1'
#
loop_
_entity.id
_entity.type
_entity.pdbx_description
1 polymer ?
#
loop_
_entity_poly.entity_id
_entity_poly.type
_entity_poly.pdbx_seq_one_letter_code
_entity_poly.pdbx_strand_id
1 'polypeptide(L)'
;MGFKTPTPIQSETIPILLQQHDLIACAQTGTGKTASYLLPVMDAICRLEQRPPISALILAPTRELAVQIDQQVEGLAYFTGITSIAIYGGGDGIGYEQQRRALREGVDIVIATPGRLIAHMSSGVVRLDQIKFLVLDEADRMLDMGFKDDINRIVRQLPTERQTMLFSATMPPKIRAFAKTLLKAPKQINIAISKPAEGIRQLQYKVPDGQKTPLLKHLLQEGDYRSVIVFSSTKEKVKSLSRELTRLGLSVQPFHSDLTQDEREKILLRFKNKQLPILVGTDVLSRGIDVEGIDLVVNYDVPPDPEDYIHRVGRTARAERTGTAITFVNSRDRRRFLAIEKLMERNVEEGPLPEGIEGDTGAPDTAGQNGEKRRKSRKPDNRKPRRKPAPSAAAPMAGESPAATPANTAEGAPKADPHKKKKRRFKKRKPDTQAVSQTPDTAAE
;
A
#
# COMPACT_ATOMS: atom_id res chain seq x y z
N MET A 1 11.92 25.25 -2.97
CA MET A 1 11.92 23.79 -3.16
C MET A 1 13.11 23.24 -3.95
N GLY A 2 13.99 24.08 -4.51
CA GLY A 2 15.27 23.66 -5.09
C GLY A 2 15.19 22.90 -6.44
N PHE A 3 14.05 22.90 -7.12
CA PHE A 3 13.97 22.39 -8.50
C PHE A 3 14.83 23.27 -9.42
N LYS A 4 15.88 22.68 -10.01
CA LYS A 4 16.77 23.39 -10.94
C LYS A 4 16.48 23.00 -12.40
N THR A 5 16.25 21.73 -12.65
CA THR A 5 15.97 21.16 -13.97
C THR A 5 14.82 20.16 -13.86
N PRO A 6 13.92 20.12 -14.86
CA PRO A 6 12.86 19.12 -14.86
C PRO A 6 13.46 17.73 -15.10
N THR A 7 12.87 16.72 -14.45
CA THR A 7 13.17 15.33 -14.73
C THR A 7 12.56 14.91 -16.09
N PRO A 8 13.01 13.80 -16.71
CA PRO A 8 12.43 13.36 -17.99
C PRO A 8 10.91 13.21 -17.96
N ILE A 9 10.33 12.63 -16.88
CA ILE A 9 8.89 12.50 -16.76
C ILE A 9 8.20 13.88 -16.67
N GLN A 10 8.78 14.83 -15.95
CA GLN A 10 8.25 16.19 -15.83
C GLN A 10 8.29 16.93 -17.18
N SER A 11 9.40 16.82 -17.91
CA SER A 11 9.56 17.47 -19.23
C SER A 11 8.54 17.00 -20.24
N GLU A 12 8.16 15.71 -20.20
CA GLU A 12 7.21 15.15 -21.15
C GLU A 12 5.75 15.33 -20.71
N THR A 13 5.45 15.22 -19.39
CA THR A 13 4.07 15.22 -18.92
C THR A 13 3.49 16.61 -18.71
N ILE A 14 4.26 17.56 -18.15
CA ILE A 14 3.75 18.90 -17.82
C ILE A 14 3.16 19.63 -19.03
N PRO A 15 3.82 19.68 -20.20
CA PRO A 15 3.27 20.35 -21.38
C PRO A 15 1.94 19.74 -21.85
N ILE A 16 1.78 18.42 -21.77
CA ILE A 16 0.54 17.72 -22.16
C ILE A 16 -0.58 18.04 -21.19
N LEU A 17 -0.28 18.05 -19.88
CA LEU A 17 -1.28 18.33 -18.85
C LEU A 17 -1.76 19.79 -18.87
N LEU A 18 -0.86 20.75 -19.18
CA LEU A 18 -1.23 22.15 -19.37
C LEU A 18 -2.16 22.35 -20.58
N GLN A 19 -2.11 21.45 -21.58
CA GLN A 19 -3.05 21.42 -22.72
C GLN A 19 -4.36 20.69 -22.39
N GLN A 20 -4.58 20.31 -21.13
CA GLN A 20 -5.79 19.64 -20.65
C GLN A 20 -6.08 18.26 -21.28
N HIS A 21 -5.06 17.58 -21.83
CA HIS A 21 -5.22 16.22 -22.29
C HIS A 21 -5.22 15.23 -21.13
N ASP A 22 -6.00 14.17 -21.24
CA ASP A 22 -5.87 13.00 -20.39
C ASP A 22 -4.52 12.34 -20.62
N LEU A 23 -3.93 11.78 -19.56
CA LEU A 23 -2.58 11.25 -19.59
C LEU A 23 -2.49 9.86 -18.95
N ILE A 24 -1.78 8.96 -19.60
CA ILE A 24 -1.22 7.74 -19.00
C ILE A 24 0.30 7.91 -18.95
N ALA A 25 0.86 7.93 -17.75
CA ALA A 25 2.29 8.06 -17.54
C ALA A 25 2.85 6.83 -16.82
N CYS A 26 3.75 6.12 -17.50
CA CYS A 26 4.47 4.99 -16.94
C CYS A 26 5.91 5.40 -16.62
N ALA A 27 6.26 5.46 -15.32
CA ALA A 27 7.59 5.79 -14.84
C ALA A 27 7.81 5.24 -13.42
N GLN A 28 9.06 4.94 -13.07
CA GLN A 28 9.44 4.42 -11.76
C GLN A 28 9.13 5.40 -10.62
N THR A 29 9.04 4.89 -9.39
CA THR A 29 9.00 5.73 -8.18
C THR A 29 10.28 6.54 -8.11
N GLY A 30 10.17 7.79 -7.58
CA GLY A 30 11.32 8.64 -7.41
C GLY A 30 11.80 9.41 -8.64
N THR A 31 11.14 9.27 -9.76
CA THR A 31 11.44 10.05 -10.98
C THR A 31 10.81 11.44 -10.99
N GLY A 32 10.07 11.82 -9.94
CA GLY A 32 9.41 13.13 -9.86
C GLY A 32 7.97 13.15 -10.39
N LYS A 33 7.29 12.00 -10.48
CA LYS A 33 5.89 11.89 -10.94
C LYS A 33 4.94 12.82 -10.18
N THR A 34 5.06 12.88 -8.85
CA THR A 34 4.15 13.68 -8.02
C THR A 34 4.17 15.16 -8.43
N ALA A 35 5.35 15.75 -8.57
CA ALA A 35 5.47 17.13 -9.04
C ALA A 35 4.97 17.30 -10.48
N SER A 36 5.11 16.29 -11.33
CA SER A 36 4.71 16.36 -12.74
C SER A 36 3.20 16.52 -12.94
N TYR A 37 2.35 16.03 -12.01
CA TYR A 37 0.92 16.28 -12.04
C TYR A 37 0.47 17.38 -11.08
N LEU A 38 1.12 17.56 -9.94
CA LEU A 38 0.74 18.61 -8.98
C LEU A 38 0.91 20.01 -9.57
N LEU A 39 2.04 20.28 -10.23
CA LEU A 39 2.32 21.61 -10.77
C LEU A 39 1.25 22.06 -11.78
N PRO A 40 0.90 21.31 -12.85
CA PRO A 40 -0.13 21.74 -13.78
C PRO A 40 -1.54 21.76 -13.18
N VAL A 41 -1.88 20.84 -12.25
CA VAL A 41 -3.15 20.85 -11.55
C VAL A 41 -3.29 22.10 -10.68
N MET A 42 -2.27 22.45 -9.92
CA MET A 42 -2.26 23.63 -9.06
C MET A 42 -2.29 24.93 -9.90
N ASP A 43 -1.53 25.02 -11.00
CA ASP A 43 -1.59 26.14 -11.93
C ASP A 43 -3.00 26.33 -12.48
N ALA A 44 -3.65 25.24 -12.90
CA ALA A 44 -5.02 25.30 -13.41
C ALA A 44 -6.02 25.73 -12.32
N ILE A 45 -5.88 25.25 -11.07
CA ILE A 45 -6.73 25.68 -9.94
C ILE A 45 -6.53 27.18 -9.65
N CYS A 46 -5.30 27.70 -9.70
CA CYS A 46 -5.03 29.11 -9.49
C CYS A 46 -5.68 30.01 -10.55
N ARG A 47 -5.89 29.49 -11.77
CA ARG A 47 -6.52 30.23 -12.88
C ARG A 47 -8.04 30.17 -12.87
N LEU A 48 -8.67 29.37 -11.99
CA LEU A 48 -10.12 29.32 -11.90
C LEU A 48 -10.67 30.62 -11.30
N GLU A 49 -11.62 31.27 -11.98
CA GLU A 49 -12.32 32.45 -11.47
C GLU A 49 -13.11 32.12 -10.19
N GLN A 50 -13.72 30.93 -10.17
CA GLN A 50 -14.43 30.40 -9.00
C GLN A 50 -13.96 28.97 -8.76
N ARG A 51 -13.38 28.73 -7.58
CA ARG A 51 -12.95 27.40 -7.17
C ARG A 51 -14.15 26.61 -6.64
N PRO A 52 -14.41 25.42 -7.16
CA PRO A 52 -15.42 24.54 -6.58
C PRO A 52 -14.97 24.06 -5.18
N PRO A 53 -15.90 23.55 -4.35
CA PRO A 53 -15.57 23.02 -3.02
C PRO A 53 -14.45 21.97 -3.02
N ILE A 54 -14.34 21.19 -4.11
CA ILE A 54 -13.22 20.28 -4.38
C ILE A 54 -12.90 20.37 -5.87
N SER A 55 -11.72 20.86 -6.20
CA SER A 55 -11.26 21.00 -7.59
C SER A 55 -10.57 19.75 -8.11
N ALA A 56 -9.76 19.09 -7.28
CA ALA A 56 -8.96 17.92 -7.65
C ALA A 56 -9.14 16.78 -6.65
N LEU A 57 -9.20 15.56 -7.20
CA LEU A 57 -9.16 14.31 -6.43
C LEU A 57 -7.94 13.50 -6.86
N ILE A 58 -7.09 13.15 -5.89
CA ILE A 58 -5.93 12.28 -6.08
C ILE A 58 -6.18 10.99 -5.31
N LEU A 59 -6.21 9.86 -6.01
CA LEU A 59 -6.32 8.54 -5.39
C LEU A 59 -4.94 7.91 -5.23
N ALA A 60 -4.66 7.44 -4.02
CA ALA A 60 -3.41 6.79 -3.66
C ALA A 60 -3.67 5.42 -2.99
N PRO A 61 -2.84 4.39 -3.22
CA PRO A 61 -3.05 3.04 -2.66
C PRO A 61 -2.87 2.96 -1.15
N THR A 62 -2.03 3.82 -0.57
CA THR A 62 -1.62 3.75 0.84
C THR A 62 -1.79 5.09 1.53
N ARG A 63 -1.90 5.04 2.85
CA ARG A 63 -1.98 6.22 3.72
C ARG A 63 -0.72 7.05 3.66
N GLU A 64 0.42 6.35 3.70
CA GLU A 64 1.74 6.93 3.68
C GLU A 64 1.94 7.77 2.42
N LEU A 65 1.53 7.23 1.25
CA LEU A 65 1.60 7.98 0.00
C LEU A 65 0.62 9.16 -0.01
N ALA A 66 -0.59 8.99 0.53
CA ALA A 66 -1.54 10.10 0.60
C ALA A 66 -1.01 11.26 1.46
N VAL A 67 -0.42 10.96 2.62
CA VAL A 67 0.23 11.96 3.49
C VAL A 67 1.44 12.61 2.80
N GLN A 68 2.25 11.82 2.10
CA GLN A 68 3.41 12.32 1.37
C GLN A 68 3.01 13.29 0.25
N ILE A 69 1.95 12.96 -0.50
CA ILE A 69 1.43 13.86 -1.55
C ILE A 69 0.90 15.16 -0.92
N ASP A 70 0.16 15.06 0.20
CA ASP A 70 -0.39 16.20 0.92
C ASP A 70 0.72 17.16 1.40
N GLN A 71 1.77 16.63 2.01
CA GLN A 71 2.97 17.41 2.39
C GLN A 71 3.65 18.09 1.21
N GLN A 72 3.66 17.43 0.02
CA GLN A 72 4.18 18.07 -1.18
C GLN A 72 3.26 19.20 -1.68
N VAL A 73 1.94 19.03 -1.59
CA VAL A 73 0.98 20.12 -1.90
C VAL A 73 1.20 21.28 -0.94
N GLU A 74 1.26 21.04 0.37
CA GLU A 74 1.52 22.09 1.38
C GLU A 74 2.80 22.90 1.05
N GLY A 75 3.88 22.18 0.72
CA GLY A 75 5.13 22.85 0.35
C GLY A 75 5.05 23.67 -0.95
N LEU A 76 4.30 23.18 -1.97
CA LEU A 76 4.11 23.89 -3.24
C LEU A 76 3.09 25.03 -3.12
N ALA A 77 2.09 24.86 -2.24
CA ALA A 77 0.97 25.77 -2.07
C ALA A 77 1.27 27.02 -1.24
N TYR A 78 2.44 27.13 -0.62
CA TYR A 78 2.77 28.14 0.37
C TYR A 78 2.41 29.58 -0.05
N PHE A 79 2.54 29.92 -1.34
CA PHE A 79 2.22 31.24 -1.88
C PHE A 79 0.96 31.27 -2.75
N THR A 80 0.23 30.17 -2.91
CA THR A 80 -0.90 30.07 -3.84
C THR A 80 -2.26 30.10 -3.16
N GLY A 81 -2.28 29.89 -1.83
CA GLY A 81 -3.53 29.76 -1.07
C GLY A 81 -4.35 28.53 -1.43
N ILE A 82 -3.77 27.54 -2.10
CA ILE A 82 -4.40 26.23 -2.36
C ILE A 82 -4.40 25.43 -1.07
N THR A 83 -5.55 24.83 -0.76
CA THR A 83 -5.75 23.98 0.41
C THR A 83 -5.82 22.51 0.01
N SER A 84 -5.29 21.62 0.86
CA SER A 84 -5.37 20.19 0.64
C SER A 84 -5.68 19.41 1.91
N ILE A 85 -6.11 18.16 1.75
CA ILE A 85 -6.28 17.23 2.85
C ILE A 85 -6.04 15.79 2.42
N ALA A 86 -5.30 15.04 3.25
CA ALA A 86 -5.16 13.60 3.11
C ALA A 86 -6.28 12.85 3.84
N ILE A 87 -7.00 11.98 3.11
CA ILE A 87 -8.13 11.19 3.60
C ILE A 87 -7.78 9.70 3.57
N TYR A 88 -7.56 9.13 4.75
CA TYR A 88 -7.17 7.73 4.89
C TYR A 88 -7.79 7.11 6.15
N GLY A 89 -7.88 5.79 6.17
CA GLY A 89 -8.47 5.05 7.29
C GLY A 89 -7.46 4.67 8.37
N GLY A 90 -7.92 4.24 9.56
CA GLY A 90 -7.11 3.65 10.65
C GLY A 90 -6.65 4.64 11.72
N GLY A 91 -7.11 5.88 11.69
CA GLY A 91 -7.03 6.81 12.80
C GLY A 91 -8.21 6.64 13.77
N ASP A 92 -8.17 7.40 14.84
CA ASP A 92 -9.24 7.53 15.83
C ASP A 92 -10.48 8.27 15.28
N GLY A 93 -11.52 8.39 16.10
CA GLY A 93 -12.72 9.13 15.74
C GLY A 93 -12.47 10.63 15.52
N ILE A 94 -11.43 11.20 16.15
CA ILE A 94 -11.05 12.61 16.01
C ILE A 94 -10.56 12.89 14.59
N GLY A 95 -9.66 12.05 14.07
CA GLY A 95 -9.18 12.19 12.69
C GLY A 95 -10.31 12.04 11.66
N TYR A 96 -11.32 11.20 11.94
CA TYR A 96 -12.50 11.10 11.07
C TYR A 96 -13.31 12.41 11.03
N GLU A 97 -13.57 13.01 12.18
CA GLU A 97 -14.33 14.26 12.26
C GLU A 97 -13.57 15.45 11.65
N GLN A 98 -12.24 15.50 11.78
CA GLN A 98 -11.42 16.50 11.09
C GLN A 98 -11.53 16.38 9.57
N GLN A 99 -11.38 15.17 9.03
CA GLN A 99 -11.58 14.91 7.60
C GLN A 99 -12.98 15.32 7.14
N ARG A 100 -14.00 14.95 7.92
CA ARG A 100 -15.41 15.28 7.64
C ARG A 100 -15.65 16.78 7.65
N ARG A 101 -15.05 17.51 8.59
CA ARG A 101 -15.16 18.97 8.67
C ARG A 101 -14.53 19.64 7.46
N ALA A 102 -13.30 19.29 7.10
CA ALA A 102 -12.60 19.83 5.94
C ALA A 102 -13.36 19.58 4.62
N LEU A 103 -13.91 18.36 4.44
CA LEU A 103 -14.74 18.03 3.26
C LEU A 103 -16.05 18.82 3.19
N ARG A 104 -16.61 19.23 4.32
CA ARG A 104 -17.83 20.05 4.38
C ARG A 104 -17.53 21.51 4.12
N GLU A 105 -16.44 22.03 4.66
CA GLU A 105 -16.00 23.40 4.48
C GLU A 105 -15.46 23.66 3.07
N GLY A 106 -14.96 22.61 2.41
CA GLY A 106 -14.34 22.62 1.09
C GLY A 106 -12.83 22.74 1.18
N VAL A 107 -12.14 21.99 0.31
CA VAL A 107 -10.69 22.05 0.12
C VAL A 107 -10.38 21.88 -1.37
N ASP A 108 -9.39 22.59 -1.90
CA ASP A 108 -9.10 22.56 -3.33
C ASP A 108 -8.67 21.17 -3.82
N ILE A 109 -7.85 20.46 -3.04
CA ILE A 109 -7.28 19.15 -3.40
C ILE A 109 -7.58 18.13 -2.30
N VAL A 110 -8.25 17.05 -2.66
CA VAL A 110 -8.46 15.88 -1.80
C VAL A 110 -7.52 14.77 -2.24
N ILE A 111 -6.68 14.29 -1.34
CA ILE A 111 -5.82 13.12 -1.56
C ILE A 111 -6.38 11.95 -0.73
N ALA A 112 -6.79 10.86 -1.36
CA ALA A 112 -7.55 9.84 -0.65
C ALA A 112 -7.11 8.40 -0.95
N THR A 113 -7.21 7.56 0.09
CA THR A 113 -7.28 6.11 -0.13
C THR A 113 -8.72 5.71 -0.50
N PRO A 114 -8.95 4.83 -1.50
CA PRO A 114 -10.28 4.58 -2.05
C PRO A 114 -11.33 4.19 -0.99
N GLY A 115 -11.03 3.24 -0.11
CA GLY A 115 -11.99 2.76 0.89
C GLY A 115 -12.44 3.84 1.88
N ARG A 116 -11.54 4.76 2.30
CA ARG A 116 -11.90 5.84 3.23
C ARG A 116 -12.73 6.92 2.55
N LEU A 117 -12.40 7.26 1.31
CA LEU A 117 -13.20 8.19 0.53
C LEU A 117 -14.64 7.68 0.37
N ILE A 118 -14.81 6.39 0.05
CA ILE A 118 -16.14 5.76 -0.05
C ILE A 118 -16.92 5.86 1.27
N ALA A 119 -16.27 5.71 2.42
CA ALA A 119 -16.92 5.88 3.72
C ALA A 119 -17.48 7.31 3.90
N HIS A 120 -16.71 8.34 3.52
CA HIS A 120 -17.17 9.73 3.53
C HIS A 120 -18.25 9.99 2.47
N MET A 121 -18.15 9.44 1.27
CA MET A 121 -19.19 9.52 0.24
C MET A 121 -20.51 8.92 0.74
N SER A 122 -20.46 7.78 1.41
CA SER A 122 -21.66 7.12 1.98
C SER A 122 -22.30 7.91 3.11
N SER A 123 -21.57 8.81 3.78
CA SER A 123 -22.12 9.73 4.78
C SER A 123 -22.75 11.02 4.18
N GLY A 124 -22.69 11.19 2.85
CA GLY A 124 -23.26 12.36 2.15
C GLY A 124 -22.51 13.68 2.36
N VAL A 125 -21.31 13.66 2.93
CA VAL A 125 -20.53 14.86 3.25
C VAL A 125 -19.71 15.37 2.07
N VAL A 126 -19.31 14.46 1.17
CA VAL A 126 -18.37 14.75 0.07
C VAL A 126 -19.14 15.17 -1.18
N ARG A 127 -18.79 16.32 -1.75
CA ARG A 127 -19.29 16.79 -3.04
C ARG A 127 -18.23 16.57 -4.13
N LEU A 128 -18.44 15.58 -4.98
CA LEU A 128 -17.54 15.24 -6.08
C LEU A 128 -18.07 15.67 -7.46
N ASP A 129 -19.24 16.28 -7.50
CA ASP A 129 -19.99 16.67 -8.71
C ASP A 129 -19.35 17.82 -9.51
N GLN A 130 -18.35 18.51 -8.94
CA GLN A 130 -17.65 19.63 -9.58
C GLN A 130 -16.15 19.41 -9.76
N ILE A 131 -15.67 18.19 -9.56
CA ILE A 131 -14.26 17.82 -9.74
C ILE A 131 -13.81 18.13 -11.18
N LYS A 132 -12.70 18.83 -11.31
CA LYS A 132 -12.05 19.15 -12.60
C LYS A 132 -10.90 18.21 -12.92
N PHE A 133 -10.22 17.70 -11.90
CA PHE A 133 -9.03 16.87 -12.06
C PHE A 133 -9.14 15.58 -11.26
N LEU A 134 -8.87 14.44 -11.91
CA LEU A 134 -8.74 13.13 -11.27
C LEU A 134 -7.34 12.60 -11.53
N VAL A 135 -6.60 12.30 -10.48
CA VAL A 135 -5.30 11.63 -10.55
C VAL A 135 -5.39 10.27 -9.88
N LEU A 136 -4.90 9.23 -10.55
CA LEU A 136 -4.65 7.92 -9.97
C LEU A 136 -3.12 7.74 -9.88
N ASP A 137 -2.56 7.80 -8.67
CA ASP A 137 -1.14 7.55 -8.46
C ASP A 137 -0.90 6.12 -7.98
N GLU A 138 0.16 5.48 -8.46
CA GLU A 138 0.43 4.05 -8.29
C GLU A 138 -0.78 3.17 -8.64
N ALA A 139 -1.35 3.38 -9.84
CA ALA A 139 -2.57 2.69 -10.27
C ALA A 139 -2.41 1.17 -10.36
N ASP A 140 -1.23 0.66 -10.72
CA ASP A 140 -0.88 -0.76 -10.69
C ASP A 140 -1.09 -1.33 -9.29
N ARG A 141 -0.56 -0.66 -8.28
CA ARG A 141 -0.70 -1.08 -6.89
C ARG A 141 -2.15 -1.05 -6.40
N MET A 142 -2.92 -0.02 -6.77
CA MET A 142 -4.34 0.02 -6.40
C MET A 142 -5.11 -1.18 -6.94
N LEU A 143 -4.81 -1.59 -8.18
CA LEU A 143 -5.45 -2.77 -8.78
C LEU A 143 -4.98 -4.10 -8.16
N ASP A 144 -3.71 -4.20 -7.78
CA ASP A 144 -3.18 -5.39 -7.09
C ASP A 144 -3.74 -5.54 -5.67
N MET A 145 -4.04 -4.43 -5.00
CA MET A 145 -4.74 -4.41 -3.72
C MET A 145 -6.26 -4.65 -3.85
N GLY A 146 -6.79 -4.80 -5.06
CA GLY A 146 -8.20 -5.09 -5.30
C GLY A 146 -9.12 -3.87 -5.32
N PHE A 147 -8.60 -2.64 -5.34
CA PHE A 147 -9.41 -1.40 -5.31
C PHE A 147 -10.12 -1.05 -6.63
N LYS A 148 -10.10 -1.95 -7.63
CA LYS A 148 -10.73 -1.70 -8.93
C LYS A 148 -12.20 -1.28 -8.80
N ASP A 149 -12.98 -2.02 -8.03
CA ASP A 149 -14.40 -1.76 -7.87
C ASP A 149 -14.66 -0.49 -7.05
N ASP A 150 -13.82 -0.23 -6.06
CA ASP A 150 -13.85 1.00 -5.26
C ASP A 150 -13.58 2.23 -6.13
N ILE A 151 -12.55 2.19 -6.98
CA ILE A 151 -12.23 3.28 -7.91
C ILE A 151 -13.39 3.48 -8.89
N ASN A 152 -13.95 2.42 -9.46
CA ASN A 152 -15.11 2.52 -10.34
C ASN A 152 -16.32 3.14 -9.63
N ARG A 153 -16.56 2.82 -8.35
CA ARG A 153 -17.63 3.40 -7.54
C ARG A 153 -17.42 4.91 -7.33
N ILE A 154 -16.19 5.32 -7.05
CA ILE A 154 -15.82 6.73 -6.92
C ILE A 154 -16.04 7.46 -8.24
N VAL A 155 -15.47 6.95 -9.33
CA VAL A 155 -15.50 7.59 -10.66
C VAL A 155 -16.92 7.79 -11.19
N ARG A 156 -17.86 6.92 -10.85
CA ARG A 156 -19.29 7.09 -11.21
C ARG A 156 -19.95 8.32 -10.58
N GLN A 157 -19.36 8.87 -9.51
CA GLN A 157 -19.85 10.10 -8.84
C GLN A 157 -19.20 11.37 -9.37
N LEU A 158 -18.18 11.23 -10.24
CA LEU A 158 -17.46 12.36 -10.80
C LEU A 158 -18.11 12.87 -12.09
N PRO A 159 -17.95 14.17 -12.42
CA PRO A 159 -18.35 14.69 -13.71
C PRO A 159 -17.70 13.94 -14.87
N THR A 160 -18.42 13.84 -15.99
CA THR A 160 -17.86 13.32 -17.24
C THR A 160 -16.79 14.24 -17.82
N GLU A 161 -17.01 15.55 -17.69
CA GLU A 161 -16.06 16.58 -18.15
C GLU A 161 -15.05 16.87 -17.05
N ARG A 162 -13.91 16.20 -17.14
CA ARG A 162 -12.75 16.34 -16.26
C ARG A 162 -11.50 15.90 -16.98
N GLN A 163 -10.35 16.37 -16.55
CA GLN A 163 -9.07 15.84 -16.95
C GLN A 163 -8.71 14.66 -16.05
N THR A 164 -8.33 13.53 -16.65
CA THR A 164 -7.96 12.31 -15.91
C THR A 164 -6.52 11.93 -16.19
N MET A 165 -5.75 11.67 -15.13
CA MET A 165 -4.33 11.32 -15.18
C MET A 165 -4.12 10.00 -14.46
N LEU A 166 -3.44 9.06 -15.09
CA LEU A 166 -3.08 7.77 -14.52
C LEU A 166 -1.57 7.63 -14.50
N PHE A 167 -1.00 7.56 -13.31
CA PHE A 167 0.42 7.31 -13.07
C PHE A 167 0.60 5.89 -12.54
N SER A 168 1.53 5.18 -13.12
CA SER A 168 1.84 3.80 -12.78
C SER A 168 3.33 3.54 -12.93
N ALA A 169 3.89 2.63 -12.14
CA ALA A 169 5.25 2.17 -12.38
C ALA A 169 5.29 1.15 -13.51
N THR A 170 4.19 0.44 -13.75
CA THR A 170 4.09 -0.67 -14.69
C THR A 170 2.83 -0.55 -15.54
N MET A 171 2.83 -1.17 -16.72
CA MET A 171 1.70 -1.09 -17.65
C MET A 171 1.30 -2.47 -18.23
N PRO A 172 1.01 -3.46 -17.38
CA PRO A 172 0.52 -4.75 -17.83
C PRO A 172 -0.85 -4.62 -18.54
N PRO A 173 -1.29 -5.62 -19.31
CA PRO A 173 -2.55 -5.58 -20.04
C PRO A 173 -3.77 -5.23 -19.19
N LYS A 174 -3.79 -5.67 -17.93
CA LYS A 174 -4.84 -5.41 -16.93
C LYS A 174 -4.94 -3.90 -16.59
N ILE A 175 -3.81 -3.22 -16.37
CA ILE A 175 -3.76 -1.77 -16.10
C ILE A 175 -4.17 -0.98 -17.35
N ARG A 176 -3.66 -1.39 -18.50
CA ARG A 176 -3.99 -0.78 -19.80
C ARG A 176 -5.49 -0.89 -20.12
N ALA A 177 -6.09 -2.04 -19.85
CA ALA A 177 -7.53 -2.24 -20.00
C ALA A 177 -8.33 -1.36 -19.04
N PHE A 178 -7.90 -1.24 -17.79
CA PHE A 178 -8.53 -0.39 -16.78
C PHE A 178 -8.43 1.10 -17.17
N ALA A 179 -7.25 1.57 -17.57
CA ALA A 179 -7.05 2.94 -18.01
C ALA A 179 -8.02 3.35 -19.15
N LYS A 180 -8.26 2.46 -20.13
CA LYS A 180 -9.21 2.68 -21.22
C LYS A 180 -10.66 2.90 -20.75
N THR A 181 -11.03 2.43 -19.56
CA THR A 181 -12.38 2.63 -19.02
C THR A 181 -12.55 3.97 -18.31
N LEU A 182 -11.46 4.64 -17.98
CA LEU A 182 -11.45 5.86 -17.18
C LEU A 182 -11.09 7.12 -17.96
N LEU A 183 -10.19 6.99 -18.95
CA LEU A 183 -9.59 8.11 -19.66
C LEU A 183 -10.18 8.28 -21.07
N LYS A 184 -10.24 9.53 -21.53
CA LYS A 184 -10.72 9.93 -22.85
C LYS A 184 -9.54 10.25 -23.79
N ALA A 185 -9.31 9.44 -24.81
CA ALA A 185 -8.23 9.65 -25.80
C ALA A 185 -6.89 10.08 -25.16
N PRO A 186 -6.37 9.34 -24.17
CA PRO A 186 -5.21 9.80 -23.39
C PRO A 186 -3.95 9.84 -24.24
N LYS A 187 -3.11 10.83 -23.97
CA LYS A 187 -1.69 10.80 -24.37
C LYS A 187 -0.97 9.77 -23.52
N GLN A 188 -0.01 9.07 -24.10
CA GLN A 188 0.74 8.04 -23.38
C GLN A 188 2.21 8.37 -23.35
N ILE A 189 2.80 8.39 -22.16
CA ILE A 189 4.22 8.56 -21.90
C ILE A 189 4.73 7.30 -21.23
N ASN A 190 5.80 6.74 -21.77
CA ASN A 190 6.50 5.62 -21.21
C ASN A 190 7.96 6.04 -21.03
N ILE A 191 8.32 6.46 -19.83
CA ILE A 191 9.72 6.56 -19.46
C ILE A 191 10.15 5.13 -19.17
N ALA A 192 11.07 4.64 -19.98
CA ALA A 192 11.49 3.24 -19.95
C ALA A 192 11.66 2.78 -18.48
N ILE A 193 11.04 1.67 -18.14
CA ILE A 193 11.28 0.95 -16.87
C ILE A 193 12.68 0.36 -17.05
N SER A 194 13.64 1.25 -17.13
CA SER A 194 15.02 0.87 -17.34
C SER A 194 15.59 0.54 -15.97
N LYS A 195 16.18 -0.62 -15.92
CA LYS A 195 17.36 -0.95 -15.09
C LYS A 195 17.42 -0.15 -13.78
N PRO A 196 17.59 -0.79 -12.64
CA PRO A 196 17.88 -0.09 -11.39
C PRO A 196 18.85 1.04 -11.69
N ALA A 197 18.71 2.19 -10.99
CA ALA A 197 19.52 3.37 -11.26
C ALA A 197 21.00 2.99 -11.45
N GLU A 198 21.65 3.56 -12.44
CA GLU A 198 23.09 3.43 -12.61
C GLU A 198 23.74 3.82 -11.29
N GLY A 199 24.53 2.94 -10.66
CA GLY A 199 25.12 3.18 -9.34
C GLY A 199 24.65 2.21 -8.25
N ILE A 200 23.69 1.32 -8.52
CA ILE A 200 23.32 0.27 -7.57
C ILE A 200 24.17 -0.99 -7.84
N ARG A 201 25.05 -1.32 -6.89
CA ARG A 201 25.73 -2.61 -6.87
C ARG A 201 24.73 -3.68 -6.47
N GLN A 202 24.47 -4.67 -7.34
CA GLN A 202 23.55 -5.75 -7.08
C GLN A 202 24.32 -7.06 -6.95
N LEU A 203 24.03 -7.80 -5.87
CA LEU A 203 24.63 -9.10 -5.58
C LEU A 203 23.54 -10.13 -5.28
N GLN A 204 23.72 -11.35 -5.75
CA GLN A 204 22.92 -12.51 -5.34
C GLN A 204 23.76 -13.47 -4.53
N TYR A 205 23.15 -14.11 -3.54
CA TYR A 205 23.73 -15.19 -2.76
C TYR A 205 22.83 -16.41 -2.85
N LYS A 206 23.36 -17.50 -3.38
CA LYS A 206 22.63 -18.77 -3.51
C LYS A 206 22.78 -19.56 -2.22
N VAL A 207 21.77 -19.46 -1.34
CA VAL A 207 21.81 -20.09 -0.01
C VAL A 207 20.46 -20.73 0.34
N PRO A 208 20.45 -21.89 1.01
CA PRO A 208 19.23 -22.48 1.53
C PRO A 208 18.63 -21.62 2.65
N ASP A 209 17.32 -21.80 2.93
CA ASP A 209 16.59 -20.97 3.90
C ASP A 209 17.26 -20.96 5.30
N GLY A 210 17.85 -22.09 5.74
CA GLY A 210 18.54 -22.18 7.03
C GLY A 210 19.82 -21.34 7.13
N GLN A 211 20.44 -20.99 6.02
CA GLN A 211 21.68 -20.19 5.97
C GLN A 211 21.44 -18.69 5.74
N LYS A 212 20.19 -18.28 5.45
CA LYS A 212 19.87 -16.86 5.17
C LYS A 212 20.12 -15.95 6.37
N THR A 213 19.70 -16.35 7.59
CA THR A 213 19.91 -15.52 8.80
C THR A 213 21.38 -15.45 9.21
N PRO A 214 22.16 -16.56 9.27
CA PRO A 214 23.60 -16.48 9.47
C PRO A 214 24.30 -15.57 8.48
N LEU A 215 23.98 -15.68 7.19
CA LEU A 215 24.55 -14.82 6.15
C LEU A 215 24.18 -13.35 6.35
N LEU A 216 22.90 -13.06 6.64
CA LEU A 216 22.46 -11.69 6.92
C LEU A 216 23.22 -11.08 8.08
N LYS A 217 23.38 -11.83 9.18
CA LYS A 217 24.15 -11.39 10.34
C LYS A 217 25.60 -11.03 9.95
N HIS A 218 26.26 -11.91 9.23
CA HIS A 218 27.64 -11.68 8.78
C HIS A 218 27.75 -10.41 7.94
N LEU A 219 26.89 -10.25 6.93
CA LEU A 219 26.88 -9.06 6.07
C LEU A 219 26.59 -7.75 6.81
N LEU A 220 25.74 -7.78 7.84
CA LEU A 220 25.43 -6.62 8.67
C LEU A 220 26.54 -6.26 9.65
N GLN A 221 27.38 -7.23 10.05
CA GLN A 221 28.49 -7.04 10.97
C GLN A 221 29.76 -6.57 10.26
N GLU A 222 30.00 -7.01 9.03
CA GLU A 222 31.18 -6.61 8.25
C GLU A 222 30.99 -5.30 7.51
N GLY A 223 29.75 -4.91 7.19
CA GLY A 223 29.45 -3.70 6.44
C GLY A 223 29.25 -2.48 7.34
N ASP A 224 29.82 -1.34 6.97
CA ASP A 224 29.55 -0.03 7.62
C ASP A 224 28.27 0.59 7.04
N TYR A 225 27.10 -0.04 7.31
CA TYR A 225 25.81 0.45 6.85
C TYR A 225 25.08 1.22 7.95
N ARG A 226 24.75 2.47 7.67
CA ARG A 226 23.99 3.35 8.59
C ARG A 226 22.48 3.22 8.42
N SER A 227 22.03 2.69 7.28
CA SER A 227 20.63 2.48 6.97
C SER A 227 20.43 1.22 6.11
N VAL A 228 19.66 0.29 6.65
CA VAL A 228 19.40 -1.02 6.03
C VAL A 228 17.91 -1.31 6.00
N ILE A 229 17.40 -1.76 4.85
CA ILE A 229 16.08 -2.34 4.74
C ILE A 229 16.21 -3.81 4.36
N VAL A 230 15.54 -4.67 5.12
CA VAL A 230 15.44 -6.10 4.85
C VAL A 230 14.02 -6.46 4.47
N PHE A 231 13.80 -6.91 3.24
CA PHE A 231 12.49 -7.33 2.74
C PHE A 231 12.27 -8.82 2.95
N SER A 232 11.16 -9.18 3.57
CA SER A 232 10.71 -10.56 3.74
C SER A 232 9.26 -10.74 3.29
N SER A 233 8.90 -11.96 2.91
CA SER A 233 7.65 -12.28 2.19
C SER A 233 6.39 -12.18 3.04
N THR A 234 6.47 -12.42 4.36
CA THR A 234 5.30 -12.43 5.25
C THR A 234 5.55 -11.68 6.54
N LYS A 235 4.47 -11.17 7.16
CA LYS A 235 4.54 -10.46 8.44
C LYS A 235 5.04 -11.34 9.58
N GLU A 236 4.76 -12.64 9.53
CA GLU A 236 5.23 -13.60 10.51
C GLU A 236 6.76 -13.77 10.44
N LYS A 237 7.30 -13.90 9.21
CA LYS A 237 8.75 -13.93 8.98
C LYS A 237 9.41 -12.61 9.40
N VAL A 238 8.80 -11.46 9.08
CA VAL A 238 9.29 -10.15 9.51
C VAL A 238 9.42 -10.09 11.03
N LYS A 239 8.37 -10.50 11.77
CA LYS A 239 8.39 -10.54 13.24
C LYS A 239 9.45 -11.50 13.80
N SER A 240 9.59 -12.69 13.19
CA SER A 240 10.57 -13.70 13.62
C SER A 240 11.98 -13.23 13.38
N LEU A 241 12.29 -12.75 12.17
CA LEU A 241 13.60 -12.25 11.78
C LEU A 241 14.03 -11.05 12.63
N SER A 242 13.12 -10.10 12.86
CA SER A 242 13.42 -8.94 13.72
C SER A 242 13.78 -9.35 15.14
N ARG A 243 13.05 -10.31 15.74
CA ARG A 243 13.38 -10.82 17.07
C ARG A 243 14.73 -11.52 17.11
N GLU A 244 15.05 -12.28 16.08
CA GLU A 244 16.33 -13.00 15.96
C GLU A 244 17.50 -12.00 15.85
N LEU A 245 17.39 -11.00 14.98
CA LEU A 245 18.41 -9.96 14.84
C LEU A 245 18.56 -9.11 16.11
N THR A 246 17.46 -8.83 16.83
CA THR A 246 17.51 -8.12 18.13
C THR A 246 18.24 -8.95 19.19
N ARG A 247 18.04 -10.29 19.24
CA ARG A 247 18.77 -11.17 20.16
C ARG A 247 20.28 -11.23 19.87
N LEU A 248 20.67 -10.92 18.64
CA LEU A 248 22.06 -10.80 18.23
C LEU A 248 22.66 -9.41 18.53
N GLY A 249 21.93 -8.55 19.25
CA GLY A 249 22.40 -7.22 19.67
C GLY A 249 22.21 -6.11 18.63
N LEU A 250 21.51 -6.39 17.51
CA LEU A 250 21.28 -5.39 16.47
C LEU A 250 20.05 -4.52 16.79
N SER A 251 20.12 -3.22 16.51
CA SER A 251 19.01 -2.30 16.64
C SER A 251 18.08 -2.42 15.43
N VAL A 252 16.98 -3.16 15.58
CA VAL A 252 16.06 -3.55 14.51
C VAL A 252 14.61 -3.28 14.90
N GLN A 253 13.78 -2.84 13.97
CA GLN A 253 12.34 -2.76 14.14
C GLN A 253 11.61 -3.48 12.99
N PRO A 254 10.53 -4.24 13.30
CA PRO A 254 9.65 -4.81 12.28
C PRO A 254 8.71 -3.74 11.71
N PHE A 255 8.40 -3.84 10.41
CA PHE A 255 7.42 -2.98 9.74
C PHE A 255 6.44 -3.82 8.91
N HIS A 256 5.18 -3.87 9.34
CA HIS A 256 4.15 -4.72 8.73
C HIS A 256 2.74 -4.15 8.92
N SER A 257 1.76 -4.78 8.29
CA SER A 257 0.36 -4.32 8.27
C SER A 257 -0.35 -4.30 9.62
N ASP A 258 0.12 -5.06 10.62
CA ASP A 258 -0.50 -5.12 11.94
C ASP A 258 -0.13 -3.93 12.85
N LEU A 259 0.87 -3.12 12.46
CA LEU A 259 1.23 -1.90 13.19
C LEU A 259 0.14 -0.84 13.01
N THR A 260 -0.16 -0.11 14.07
CA THR A 260 -0.98 1.08 14.00
C THR A 260 -0.31 2.17 13.16
N GLN A 261 -1.07 3.16 12.70
CA GLN A 261 -0.51 4.24 11.91
C GLN A 261 0.54 5.03 12.68
N ASP A 262 0.24 5.36 13.94
CA ASP A 262 1.16 6.09 14.82
C ASP A 262 2.49 5.34 15.05
N GLU A 263 2.42 4.01 15.19
CA GLU A 263 3.63 3.19 15.31
C GLU A 263 4.45 3.22 14.03
N ARG A 264 3.80 3.14 12.86
CA ARG A 264 4.49 3.20 11.57
C ARG A 264 5.18 4.55 11.37
N GLU A 265 4.49 5.65 11.65
CA GLU A 265 5.04 7.01 11.53
C GLU A 265 6.23 7.21 12.47
N LYS A 266 6.12 6.77 13.72
CA LYS A 266 7.23 6.83 14.68
C LYS A 266 8.44 6.02 14.24
N ILE A 267 8.22 4.81 13.72
CA ILE A 267 9.30 3.94 13.22
C ILE A 267 9.98 4.60 12.01
N LEU A 268 9.20 5.08 11.04
CA LEU A 268 9.72 5.74 9.84
C LEU A 268 10.49 7.02 10.18
N LEU A 269 9.98 7.84 11.10
CA LEU A 269 10.65 9.06 11.54
C LEU A 269 12.01 8.74 12.18
N ARG A 270 12.06 7.75 13.08
CA ARG A 270 13.32 7.29 13.69
C ARG A 270 14.30 6.75 12.65
N PHE A 271 13.82 6.03 11.66
CA PHE A 271 14.64 5.50 10.58
C PHE A 271 15.19 6.62 9.67
N LYS A 272 14.34 7.56 9.26
CA LYS A 272 14.77 8.77 8.51
C LYS A 272 15.81 9.58 9.25
N ASN A 273 15.66 9.73 10.56
CA ASN A 273 16.60 10.47 11.42
C ASN A 273 17.86 9.67 11.81
N LYS A 274 18.08 8.49 11.18
CA LYS A 274 19.24 7.61 11.45
C LYS A 274 19.35 7.13 12.92
N GLN A 275 18.26 7.21 13.69
CA GLN A 275 18.16 6.72 15.07
C GLN A 275 17.84 5.21 15.13
N LEU A 276 17.44 4.64 14.01
CA LEU A 276 17.14 3.22 13.82
C LEU A 276 17.86 2.75 12.56
N PRO A 277 18.93 1.95 12.65
CA PRO A 277 19.72 1.56 11.49
C PRO A 277 19.04 0.50 10.61
N ILE A 278 18.22 -0.40 11.18
CA ILE A 278 17.70 -1.55 10.44
C ILE A 278 16.18 -1.63 10.53
N LEU A 279 15.52 -1.67 9.37
CA LEU A 279 14.11 -2.02 9.23
C LEU A 279 13.96 -3.39 8.57
N VAL A 280 13.12 -4.24 9.14
CA VAL A 280 12.70 -5.49 8.50
C VAL A 280 11.22 -5.35 8.14
N GLY A 281 10.86 -5.49 6.88
CA GLY A 281 9.47 -5.30 6.46
C GLY A 281 9.01 -6.14 5.29
N THR A 282 7.71 -6.10 5.04
CA THR A 282 7.10 -6.62 3.82
C THR A 282 7.10 -5.55 2.73
N ASP A 283 6.54 -5.85 1.56
CA ASP A 283 6.41 -4.90 0.45
C ASP A 283 5.59 -3.63 0.78
N VAL A 284 5.01 -3.54 1.97
CA VAL A 284 4.48 -2.27 2.51
C VAL A 284 5.57 -1.20 2.61
N LEU A 285 6.84 -1.60 2.82
CA LEU A 285 8.01 -0.70 2.83
C LEU A 285 8.51 -0.30 1.42
N SER A 286 8.23 -1.12 0.40
CA SER A 286 8.81 -0.88 -0.94
C SER A 286 8.09 0.23 -1.71
N ARG A 287 6.85 0.54 -1.35
CA ARG A 287 5.98 1.43 -2.11
C ARG A 287 5.27 2.44 -1.21
N GLY A 288 5.12 3.67 -1.70
CA GLY A 288 4.39 4.73 -1.01
C GLY A 288 5.03 5.24 0.29
N ILE A 289 6.31 4.96 0.53
CA ILE A 289 7.05 5.47 1.68
C ILE A 289 8.24 6.27 1.16
N ASP A 290 8.35 7.51 1.59
CA ASP A 290 9.48 8.39 1.29
C ASP A 290 10.66 8.04 2.19
N VAL A 291 11.23 6.87 1.96
CA VAL A 291 12.49 6.42 2.56
C VAL A 291 13.42 6.03 1.43
N GLU A 292 14.43 6.83 1.24
CA GLU A 292 15.35 6.76 0.10
C GLU A 292 16.80 7.00 0.55
N GLY A 293 17.74 6.70 -0.35
CA GLY A 293 19.15 6.85 -0.05
C GLY A 293 19.61 5.87 1.03
N ILE A 294 19.08 4.65 0.99
CA ILE A 294 19.41 3.55 1.89
C ILE A 294 20.75 2.95 1.46
N ASP A 295 21.65 2.69 2.42
CA ASP A 295 22.97 2.16 2.11
C ASP A 295 22.90 0.71 1.64
N LEU A 296 22.03 -0.10 2.26
CA LEU A 296 21.84 -1.49 1.91
C LEU A 296 20.36 -1.90 1.86
N VAL A 297 19.96 -2.50 0.76
CA VAL A 297 18.68 -3.21 0.61
C VAL A 297 18.94 -4.69 0.54
N VAL A 298 18.30 -5.49 1.40
CA VAL A 298 18.38 -6.95 1.38
C VAL A 298 17.03 -7.55 1.05
N ASN A 299 16.94 -8.27 -0.06
CA ASN A 299 15.82 -9.15 -0.36
C ASN A 299 16.09 -10.50 0.33
N TYR A 300 15.65 -10.65 1.58
CA TYR A 300 15.74 -11.92 2.32
C TYR A 300 14.92 -13.02 1.65
N ASP A 301 13.79 -12.66 1.06
CA ASP A 301 12.99 -13.48 0.17
C ASP A 301 12.88 -12.81 -1.20
N VAL A 302 13.04 -13.57 -2.27
CA VAL A 302 12.81 -13.10 -3.65
C VAL A 302 11.34 -12.70 -3.79
N PRO A 303 11.04 -11.50 -4.28
CA PRO A 303 9.66 -11.08 -4.47
C PRO A 303 8.94 -11.96 -5.51
N PRO A 304 7.62 -12.18 -5.36
CA PRO A 304 6.85 -12.97 -6.31
C PRO A 304 6.72 -12.28 -7.67
N ASP A 305 6.69 -10.95 -7.68
CA ASP A 305 6.62 -10.14 -8.89
C ASP A 305 8.01 -9.53 -9.19
N PRO A 306 8.54 -9.68 -10.41
CA PRO A 306 9.80 -9.07 -10.80
C PRO A 306 9.83 -7.54 -10.68
N GLU A 307 8.68 -6.87 -10.84
CA GLU A 307 8.57 -5.42 -10.73
C GLU A 307 8.75 -4.95 -9.28
N ASP A 308 8.31 -5.75 -8.29
CA ASP A 308 8.55 -5.49 -6.87
C ASP A 308 10.05 -5.45 -6.53
N TYR A 309 10.85 -6.27 -7.20
CA TYR A 309 12.30 -6.22 -7.05
C TYR A 309 12.87 -4.84 -7.37
N ILE A 310 12.45 -4.25 -8.49
CA ILE A 310 12.90 -2.92 -8.91
C ILE A 310 12.48 -1.86 -7.89
N HIS A 311 11.25 -1.95 -7.37
CA HIS A 311 10.74 -1.04 -6.33
C HIS A 311 11.49 -1.16 -5.01
N ARG A 312 11.90 -2.38 -4.61
CA ARG A 312 12.69 -2.62 -3.41
C ARG A 312 14.10 -2.07 -3.58
N VAL A 313 14.77 -2.44 -4.68
CA VAL A 313 16.13 -2.03 -4.99
C VAL A 313 16.21 -0.51 -5.21
N GLY A 314 15.18 0.09 -5.79
CA GLY A 314 15.07 1.55 -5.95
C GLY A 314 14.97 2.36 -4.65
N ARG A 315 15.00 1.73 -3.46
CA ARG A 315 15.13 2.41 -2.15
C ARG A 315 16.58 2.78 -1.84
N THR A 316 17.54 2.12 -2.48
CA THR A 316 18.96 2.48 -2.40
C THR A 316 19.37 3.33 -3.62
N ALA A 317 20.46 4.04 -3.53
CA ALA A 317 21.07 4.91 -4.52
C ALA A 317 20.11 5.96 -5.15
N ARG A 318 20.37 7.23 -4.92
CA ARG A 318 19.76 8.34 -5.69
C ARG A 318 20.77 9.42 -5.99
N ALA A 319 20.55 10.05 -7.14
CA ALA A 319 21.25 11.21 -7.70
C ALA A 319 22.77 11.05 -7.85
N GLU A 320 23.55 10.92 -6.78
CA GLU A 320 25.02 10.85 -6.82
C GLU A 320 25.60 9.85 -5.82
N ARG A 321 24.73 9.06 -5.15
CA ARG A 321 25.16 8.08 -4.15
C ARG A 321 25.09 6.66 -4.71
N THR A 322 26.14 5.90 -4.48
CA THR A 322 26.18 4.45 -4.73
C THR A 322 25.42 3.73 -3.62
N GLY A 323 24.68 2.68 -3.96
CA GLY A 323 23.98 1.85 -3.00
C GLY A 323 24.17 0.38 -3.29
N THR A 324 23.90 -0.47 -2.31
CA THR A 324 24.04 -1.92 -2.45
C THR A 324 22.68 -2.61 -2.28
N ALA A 325 22.38 -3.55 -3.19
CA ALA A 325 21.23 -4.43 -3.09
C ALA A 325 21.71 -5.88 -3.09
N ILE A 326 21.26 -6.65 -2.09
CA ILE A 326 21.61 -8.05 -1.92
C ILE A 326 20.35 -8.90 -1.99
N THR A 327 20.39 -10.03 -2.68
CA THR A 327 19.25 -10.94 -2.80
C THR A 327 19.66 -12.37 -2.44
N PHE A 328 18.95 -12.97 -1.49
CA PHE A 328 19.13 -14.37 -1.12
C PHE A 328 18.22 -15.24 -1.97
N VAL A 329 18.83 -16.13 -2.75
CA VAL A 329 18.15 -16.99 -3.70
C VAL A 329 18.30 -18.44 -3.26
N ASN A 330 17.19 -19.10 -2.91
CA ASN A 330 17.17 -20.54 -2.68
C ASN A 330 16.76 -21.29 -3.95
N SER A 331 16.87 -22.60 -3.96
CA SER A 331 16.51 -23.46 -5.11
C SER A 331 15.05 -23.28 -5.57
N ARG A 332 14.11 -22.99 -4.63
CA ARG A 332 12.68 -22.76 -4.94
C ARG A 332 12.43 -21.42 -5.63
N ASP A 333 13.21 -20.40 -5.26
CA ASP A 333 13.06 -19.05 -5.76
C ASP A 333 13.84 -18.77 -7.05
N ARG A 334 14.69 -19.72 -7.49
CA ARG A 334 15.55 -19.57 -8.66
C ARG A 334 14.78 -19.16 -9.93
N ARG A 335 13.59 -19.76 -10.18
CA ARG A 335 12.78 -19.41 -11.34
C ARG A 335 12.26 -17.97 -11.29
N ARG A 336 11.88 -17.50 -10.10
CA ARG A 336 11.43 -16.10 -9.89
C ARG A 336 12.58 -15.14 -10.10
N PHE A 337 13.75 -15.48 -9.61
CA PHE A 337 14.94 -14.63 -9.76
C PHE A 337 15.40 -14.53 -11.21
N LEU A 338 15.35 -15.60 -11.99
CA LEU A 338 15.58 -15.57 -13.42
C LEU A 338 14.59 -14.68 -14.17
N ALA A 339 13.34 -14.60 -13.75
CA ALA A 339 12.37 -13.66 -14.33
C ALA A 339 12.72 -12.20 -14.00
N ILE A 340 13.31 -11.92 -12.84
CA ILE A 340 13.83 -10.60 -12.45
C ILE A 340 15.02 -10.22 -13.35
N GLU A 341 16.01 -11.11 -13.53
CA GLU A 341 17.16 -10.88 -14.41
C GLU A 341 16.74 -10.64 -15.86
N LYS A 342 15.73 -11.39 -16.33
CA LYS A 342 15.14 -11.18 -17.64
C LYS A 342 14.47 -9.82 -17.79
N LEU A 343 13.74 -9.35 -16.74
CA LEU A 343 13.12 -8.03 -16.75
C LEU A 343 14.15 -6.91 -16.78
N MET A 344 15.26 -7.08 -16.05
CA MET A 344 16.36 -6.12 -16.01
C MET A 344 17.29 -6.19 -17.24
N GLU A 345 17.13 -7.20 -18.10
CA GLU A 345 18.06 -7.50 -19.19
C GLU A 345 19.53 -7.61 -18.73
N ARG A 346 19.73 -8.02 -17.48
CA ARG A 346 21.05 -8.09 -16.82
C ARG A 346 21.10 -9.24 -15.84
N ASN A 347 22.21 -9.98 -15.86
CA ASN A 347 22.51 -10.95 -14.81
C ASN A 347 23.06 -10.24 -13.57
N VAL A 348 22.65 -10.71 -12.40
CA VAL A 348 23.13 -10.20 -11.11
C VAL A 348 24.36 -10.99 -10.70
N GLU A 349 25.42 -10.28 -10.28
CA GLU A 349 26.67 -10.86 -9.82
C GLU A 349 26.45 -11.75 -8.59
N GLU A 350 27.11 -12.92 -8.57
CA GLU A 350 27.10 -13.82 -7.42
C GLU A 350 28.16 -13.36 -6.41
N GLY A 351 27.71 -13.07 -5.18
CA GLY A 351 28.62 -12.69 -4.11
C GLY A 351 29.37 -13.90 -3.55
N PRO A 352 30.61 -13.72 -3.08
CA PRO A 352 31.37 -14.78 -2.43
C PRO A 352 30.72 -15.15 -1.10
N LEU A 353 30.56 -16.43 -0.84
CA LEU A 353 30.02 -16.91 0.44
C LEU A 353 31.09 -16.82 1.53
N PRO A 354 30.78 -16.31 2.72
CA PRO A 354 31.68 -16.31 3.86
C PRO A 354 31.99 -17.72 4.33
N GLU A 355 33.14 -17.88 5.02
CA GLU A 355 33.49 -19.16 5.66
C GLU A 355 32.40 -19.62 6.65
N GLY A 356 32.03 -20.89 6.58
CA GLY A 356 30.98 -21.48 7.41
C GLY A 356 29.56 -21.31 6.93
N ILE A 357 29.34 -20.62 5.80
CA ILE A 357 28.04 -20.51 5.13
C ILE A 357 27.99 -21.47 3.93
N GLU A 358 27.10 -22.46 4.00
CA GLU A 358 26.92 -23.42 2.91
C GLU A 358 26.06 -22.86 1.81
N GLY A 359 26.51 -22.96 0.56
CA GLY A 359 25.74 -22.57 -0.62
C GLY A 359 24.59 -23.56 -0.92
N ASP A 360 23.58 -23.09 -1.64
CA ASP A 360 22.49 -23.94 -2.14
C ASP A 360 22.97 -24.76 -3.34
N THR A 361 23.23 -26.04 -3.12
CA THR A 361 23.66 -26.99 -4.16
C THR A 361 22.51 -27.48 -5.05
N GLY A 362 21.28 -26.96 -4.84
CA GLY A 362 20.11 -27.33 -5.65
C GLY A 362 19.48 -28.68 -5.28
N ALA A 363 19.94 -29.33 -4.23
CA ALA A 363 19.27 -30.51 -3.68
C ALA A 363 18.00 -30.08 -2.91
N PRO A 364 16.91 -30.83 -2.98
CA PRO A 364 15.69 -30.49 -2.22
C PRO A 364 15.98 -30.55 -0.72
N ASP A 365 15.67 -29.47 0.01
CA ASP A 365 15.79 -29.37 1.47
C ASP A 365 15.08 -30.54 2.15
N THR A 366 15.84 -31.51 2.63
CA THR A 366 15.34 -32.65 3.45
C THR A 366 15.19 -32.28 4.93
N ALA A 367 15.55 -31.07 5.34
CA ALA A 367 15.53 -30.61 6.73
C ALA A 367 14.15 -30.23 7.30
N GLY A 368 13.07 -30.31 6.50
CA GLY A 368 11.70 -29.94 6.93
C GLY A 368 10.75 -31.10 7.30
N GLN A 369 11.18 -32.34 7.33
CA GLN A 369 10.30 -33.51 7.49
C GLN A 369 10.39 -34.26 8.84
N ASN A 370 10.86 -33.66 9.91
CA ASN A 370 10.85 -34.30 11.23
C ASN A 370 9.75 -33.80 12.18
N GLY A 371 8.53 -33.68 11.69
CA GLY A 371 7.37 -33.25 12.48
C GLY A 371 6.10 -34.10 12.37
N GLU A 372 6.03 -35.07 11.45
CA GLU A 372 4.79 -35.85 11.28
C GLU A 372 5.07 -37.34 10.94
N LYS A 373 5.52 -38.10 11.90
CA LYS A 373 5.45 -39.58 11.83
C LYS A 373 5.18 -40.14 13.20
N ARG A 374 3.89 -40.23 13.56
CA ARG A 374 3.35 -41.33 14.39
C ARG A 374 1.82 -41.36 14.22
N ARG A 375 1.34 -41.73 13.05
CA ARG A 375 0.02 -42.35 12.92
C ARG A 375 0.19 -43.85 12.70
N LYS A 376 -0.20 -44.59 13.74
CA LYS A 376 -0.15 -46.04 13.81
C LYS A 376 -0.88 -46.66 12.61
N SER A 377 -0.21 -47.60 11.97
CA SER A 377 -0.79 -48.52 11.00
C SER A 377 -1.98 -49.30 11.63
N ARG A 378 -3.20 -49.06 11.12
CA ARG A 378 -4.30 -49.98 11.30
C ARG A 378 -4.35 -50.90 10.10
N LYS A 379 -4.30 -52.22 10.39
CA LYS A 379 -4.45 -53.32 9.45
C LYS A 379 -5.79 -53.22 8.68
N PRO A 380 -5.85 -53.65 7.44
CA PRO A 380 -7.13 -53.68 6.68
C PRO A 380 -7.98 -54.83 7.17
N ASP A 381 -9.22 -54.52 7.56
CA ASP A 381 -10.27 -55.46 7.89
C ASP A 381 -10.99 -55.88 6.63
N ASN A 382 -11.00 -57.19 6.41
CA ASN A 382 -11.47 -57.88 5.22
C ASN A 382 -12.99 -58.12 5.37
N ARG A 383 -13.87 -57.23 4.87
CA ARG A 383 -15.33 -57.48 4.78
C ARG A 383 -15.82 -57.36 3.36
N LYS A 384 -16.36 -58.45 2.86
CA LYS A 384 -17.00 -58.70 1.55
C LYS A 384 -18.13 -57.69 1.27
N PRO A 385 -18.37 -57.34 -0.02
CA PRO A 385 -19.40 -56.38 -0.40
C PRO A 385 -20.80 -57.01 -0.39
N ARG A 386 -21.72 -56.34 0.27
CA ARG A 386 -23.17 -56.65 0.25
C ARG A 386 -23.83 -55.98 -0.96
N ARG A 387 -24.51 -56.78 -1.78
CA ARG A 387 -25.25 -56.43 -3.00
C ARG A 387 -26.34 -55.37 -2.73
N LYS A 388 -26.42 -54.35 -3.58
CA LYS A 388 -27.59 -53.47 -3.75
C LYS A 388 -28.64 -54.15 -4.63
N PRO A 389 -29.95 -53.97 -4.35
CA PRO A 389 -31.01 -54.30 -5.33
C PRO A 389 -31.24 -53.14 -6.30
N ALA A 390 -31.61 -53.51 -7.54
CA ALA A 390 -31.85 -52.64 -8.66
C ALA A 390 -33.22 -51.96 -8.62
N PRO A 391 -33.45 -50.84 -9.34
CA PRO A 391 -34.71 -50.13 -9.38
C PRO A 391 -35.66 -50.72 -10.46
N SER A 392 -36.94 -50.77 -10.12
CA SER A 392 -38.05 -51.12 -11.03
C SER A 392 -38.55 -49.84 -11.71
N ALA A 393 -38.84 -49.99 -13.02
CA ALA A 393 -39.41 -49.02 -13.92
C ALA A 393 -40.93 -48.93 -13.79
N ALA A 394 -41.54 -47.80 -14.06
CA ALA A 394 -42.57 -47.52 -15.03
C ALA A 394 -43.23 -46.14 -14.87
N ALA A 395 -43.26 -45.44 -15.97
CA ALA A 395 -44.09 -44.25 -16.27
C ALA A 395 -45.52 -44.78 -16.69
N PRO A 396 -46.49 -43.94 -17.16
CA PRO A 396 -46.54 -42.47 -17.33
C PRO A 396 -47.94 -41.83 -17.09
N MET A 397 -48.06 -40.57 -17.50
CA MET A 397 -49.21 -39.81 -18.04
C MET A 397 -49.99 -38.81 -17.18
N ALA A 398 -49.87 -37.59 -17.65
CA ALA A 398 -50.84 -36.57 -18.10
C ALA A 398 -51.72 -35.80 -17.10
N GLY A 399 -51.82 -34.53 -17.35
CA GLY A 399 -53.04 -33.76 -17.20
C GLY A 399 -52.92 -32.41 -16.53
N GLU A 400 -52.75 -31.37 -17.37
CA GLU A 400 -53.46 -30.07 -17.40
C GLU A 400 -53.53 -29.14 -16.20
N SER A 401 -53.04 -27.93 -16.49
CA SER A 401 -53.49 -26.62 -15.90
C SER A 401 -54.99 -26.37 -16.19
N PRO A 402 -55.69 -25.34 -15.62
CA PRO A 402 -55.24 -23.97 -15.40
C PRO A 402 -55.90 -23.17 -14.24
N ALA A 403 -55.30 -21.97 -14.03
CA ALA A 403 -55.93 -20.67 -13.71
C ALA A 403 -56.74 -20.42 -12.42
N ALA A 404 -56.36 -19.33 -11.76
CA ALA A 404 -57.17 -18.16 -11.44
C ALA A 404 -56.93 -17.65 -10.00
N THR A 405 -56.43 -16.40 -9.93
CA THR A 405 -56.64 -15.42 -8.86
C THR A 405 -58.12 -15.13 -8.65
N PRO A 406 -58.66 -14.49 -7.58
CA PRO A 406 -58.08 -13.33 -6.86
C PRO A 406 -58.48 -13.16 -5.36
N ALA A 407 -57.82 -12.19 -4.74
CA ALA A 407 -58.35 -11.13 -3.84
C ALA A 407 -58.85 -11.43 -2.41
N ASN A 408 -58.29 -10.68 -1.53
CA ASN A 408 -58.90 -9.70 -0.60
C ASN A 408 -58.96 -9.99 0.91
N THR A 409 -58.54 -9.00 1.61
CA THR A 409 -59.03 -8.33 2.84
C THR A 409 -58.58 -8.86 4.22
N ALA A 410 -57.81 -8.03 4.84
CA ALA A 410 -58.11 -7.16 6.01
C ALA A 410 -57.88 -7.71 7.44
N GLU A 411 -57.20 -6.85 8.18
CA GLU A 411 -57.40 -6.48 9.58
C GLU A 411 -56.99 -7.43 10.72
N GLY A 412 -56.19 -6.81 11.63
CA GLY A 412 -56.16 -7.25 13.01
C GLY A 412 -54.86 -7.07 13.76
N ALA A 413 -54.51 -5.87 14.17
CA ALA A 413 -53.67 -5.62 15.39
C ALA A 413 -54.59 -5.71 16.61
N PRO A 414 -54.13 -5.57 17.87
CA PRO A 414 -52.78 -5.55 18.53
C PRO A 414 -52.72 -6.32 19.88
N LYS A 415 -51.58 -6.32 20.59
CA LYS A 415 -51.35 -6.14 22.07
C LYS A 415 -49.99 -6.75 22.44
N ALA A 416 -49.04 -5.96 22.83
CA ALA A 416 -48.66 -5.41 24.18
C ALA A 416 -48.08 -6.43 25.16
N ASP A 417 -46.75 -6.36 25.38
CA ASP A 417 -45.94 -6.04 26.59
C ASP A 417 -45.98 -7.03 27.79
N PRO A 418 -45.09 -6.94 28.80
CA PRO A 418 -43.79 -6.26 28.99
C PRO A 418 -42.74 -7.05 29.86
N HIS A 419 -41.65 -6.36 30.24
CA HIS A 419 -40.70 -6.55 31.39
C HIS A 419 -39.43 -7.39 31.14
N LYS A 420 -38.22 -6.80 31.30
CA LYS A 420 -37.60 -6.27 32.53
C LYS A 420 -36.35 -5.42 32.30
N LYS A 421 -36.38 -4.22 32.86
CA LYS A 421 -35.24 -3.30 33.02
C LYS A 421 -34.29 -3.79 34.12
N LYS A 422 -32.96 -3.72 33.89
CA LYS A 422 -31.97 -3.60 34.99
C LYS A 422 -31.15 -2.34 34.81
N LYS A 423 -31.43 -1.38 35.72
CA LYS A 423 -30.66 -0.14 35.92
C LYS A 423 -29.31 -0.46 36.56
N ARG A 424 -28.21 0.11 36.10
CA ARG A 424 -26.99 0.30 36.89
C ARG A 424 -26.73 1.79 37.09
N ARG A 425 -26.60 2.15 38.37
CA ARG A 425 -26.41 3.48 38.96
C ARG A 425 -25.03 4.02 38.62
N PHE A 426 -24.96 5.26 38.11
CA PHE A 426 -23.77 6.10 38.12
C PHE A 426 -23.68 6.85 39.45
N LYS A 427 -22.52 6.75 40.11
CA LYS A 427 -22.14 7.58 41.24
C LYS A 427 -21.44 8.84 40.75
N LYS A 428 -22.04 10.00 41.03
CA LYS A 428 -21.41 11.34 40.90
C LYS A 428 -20.35 11.50 41.99
N ARG A 429 -19.16 11.95 41.64
CA ARG A 429 -18.22 12.60 42.56
C ARG A 429 -18.20 14.09 42.27
N LYS A 430 -18.32 14.90 43.31
CA LYS A 430 -18.28 16.37 43.36
C LYS A 430 -16.83 16.86 43.28
N PRO A 431 -16.58 18.11 42.81
CA PRO A 431 -15.27 18.72 42.81
C PRO A 431 -14.94 19.40 44.14
N ASP A 432 -13.69 19.29 44.56
CA ASP A 432 -13.14 20.09 45.66
C ASP A 432 -12.46 21.33 45.10
N THR A 433 -12.92 22.44 45.63
CA THR A 433 -12.45 23.80 45.47
C THR A 433 -11.40 24.06 46.56
N GLN A 434 -10.22 24.50 46.24
CA GLN A 434 -9.45 25.37 47.12
C GLN A 434 -8.66 26.43 46.37
N ALA A 435 -8.76 27.60 46.95
CA ALA A 435 -8.48 28.90 46.46
C ALA A 435 -7.08 29.41 46.89
N VAL A 436 -6.57 30.37 46.10
CA VAL A 436 -5.98 31.67 46.46
C VAL A 436 -4.61 31.70 47.14
N SER A 437 -3.62 32.34 46.47
CA SER A 437 -2.96 33.59 46.90
C SER A 437 -1.88 33.97 45.87
N GLN A 438 -2.08 35.02 45.10
CA GLN A 438 -1.56 36.39 45.27
C GLN A 438 -0.02 36.53 45.10
N THR A 439 0.27 37.22 44.03
CA THR A 439 1.44 38.02 43.65
C THR A 439 2.02 38.88 44.83
N PRO A 440 3.15 39.66 44.73
CA PRO A 440 3.67 40.30 43.54
C PRO A 440 5.25 40.50 43.48
N ASP A 441 5.67 41.03 42.33
CA ASP A 441 6.68 42.09 42.09
C ASP A 441 8.20 41.85 42.23
N THR A 442 8.80 42.38 41.24
CA THR A 442 9.96 43.32 41.04
C THR A 442 11.08 42.69 40.21
N ALA A 443 11.28 43.18 38.97
CA ALA A 443 12.13 44.24 38.47
C ALA A 443 13.63 43.94 38.40
N ALA A 444 14.15 44.22 37.20
CA ALA A 444 15.52 44.72 36.87
C ALA A 444 16.71 43.73 36.91
N GLU A 445 17.26 43.37 35.79
CA GLU A 445 18.37 43.96 35.01
C GLU A 445 18.47 43.33 33.64
#